data_c48bfd13104cd2cd780f338350caa6aa
#
_entry.id   c48bfd13104cd2cd780f338350caa6aa
#
_cell.length_a   1.000
_cell.length_b   1.000
_cell.length_c   1.000
_cell.angle_alpha   90.00
_cell.angle_beta   90.00
_cell.angle_gamma   90.00
#
_symmetry.space_group_name_H-M   'P 1'
#
loop_
_entity.id
_entity.type
_entity.pdbx_description
1 polymer ?
#
loop_
_entity_poly.entity_id
_entity_poly.type
_entity_poly.pdbx_seq_one_letter_code
_entity_poly.pdbx_strand_id
1 'polypeptide(L)'
;MSTYSQIYVHIIFAVKGRESLILPSWELRLYKYITGIVQNMNQKMIAVNGISNHIHILIGMRPTCCLSDLVREVKKSSNTFINENKFSKLKFNWQEGFGAFSCSHNQLDQAVAYVMNQKEHHAHKTFREEYLELMEELHIPDDDGYIKKWLNGCVE
;
A
#
# COMPACT_ATOMS: atom_id res chain seq x y z
N MET A 1 -7.19 -8.01 32.78
CA MET A 1 -7.80 -6.85 32.10
C MET A 1 -7.84 -7.12 30.60
N SER A 2 -8.97 -6.99 29.97
CA SER A 2 -9.11 -7.20 28.53
C SER A 2 -9.17 -5.85 27.81
N THR A 3 -8.46 -5.77 26.69
CA THR A 3 -8.50 -4.60 25.81
C THR A 3 -9.28 -4.97 24.56
N TYR A 4 -10.22 -4.13 24.21
CA TYR A 4 -10.95 -4.23 22.96
C TYR A 4 -10.54 -3.08 22.03
N SER A 5 -10.26 -3.41 20.77
CA SER A 5 -9.94 -2.41 19.77
C SER A 5 -10.39 -2.85 18.38
N GLN A 6 -10.77 -1.88 17.57
CA GLN A 6 -11.06 -2.03 16.13
C GLN A 6 -10.32 -0.93 15.40
N ILE A 7 -9.15 -1.25 14.87
CA ILE A 7 -8.32 -0.30 14.15
C ILE A 7 -8.05 -0.88 12.77
N TYR A 8 -8.64 -0.28 11.76
CA TYR A 8 -8.41 -0.65 10.36
C TYR A 8 -7.68 0.47 9.66
N VAL A 9 -6.64 0.14 8.93
CA VAL A 9 -5.82 1.10 8.21
C VAL A 9 -5.63 0.65 6.77
N HIS A 10 -5.91 1.55 5.84
CA HIS A 10 -5.64 1.39 4.42
C HIS A 10 -4.30 2.08 4.12
N ILE A 11 -3.33 1.31 3.66
CA ILE A 11 -1.96 1.76 3.39
C ILE A 11 -1.72 1.73 1.89
N ILE A 12 -1.12 2.80 1.36
CA ILE A 12 -0.80 2.91 -0.07
C ILE A 12 0.64 3.35 -0.21
N PHE A 13 1.41 2.66 -1.04
CA PHE A 13 2.74 3.13 -1.42
C PHE A 13 3.09 2.69 -2.85
N ALA A 14 4.05 3.40 -3.44
CA ALA A 14 4.36 3.32 -4.86
C ALA A 14 5.77 2.80 -5.13
N VAL A 15 5.97 2.30 -6.34
CA VAL A 15 7.28 1.92 -6.85
C VAL A 15 8.07 3.18 -7.23
N LYS A 16 9.36 3.19 -6.93
CA LYS A 16 10.26 4.26 -7.32
C LYS A 16 10.71 4.08 -8.77
N GLY A 17 10.52 5.10 -9.57
CA GLY A 17 10.96 5.09 -10.98
C GLY A 17 10.05 4.26 -11.89
N ARG A 18 10.34 4.29 -13.20
CA ARG A 18 9.51 3.66 -14.23
C ARG A 18 10.09 2.34 -14.76
N GLU A 19 11.30 1.99 -14.37
CA GLU A 19 12.04 0.88 -14.97
C GLU A 19 11.87 -0.44 -14.23
N SER A 20 11.38 -0.39 -12.99
CA SER A 20 11.23 -1.54 -12.11
C SER A 20 9.79 -1.66 -11.64
N LEU A 21 8.92 -2.18 -12.49
CA LEU A 21 7.49 -2.30 -12.20
C LEU A 21 7.12 -3.71 -11.73
N ILE A 22 6.04 -3.79 -10.95
CA ILE A 22 5.45 -5.06 -10.52
C ILE A 22 4.77 -5.71 -11.73
N LEU A 23 5.19 -6.93 -12.06
CA LEU A 23 4.64 -7.65 -13.21
C LEU A 23 3.60 -8.69 -12.78
N PRO A 24 2.59 -8.96 -13.63
CA PRO A 24 1.59 -10.00 -13.34
C PRO A 24 2.18 -11.38 -13.05
N SER A 25 3.36 -11.68 -13.62
CA SER A 25 4.01 -12.98 -13.46
C SER A 25 4.47 -13.27 -12.03
N TRP A 26 4.69 -12.23 -11.19
CA TRP A 26 5.16 -12.42 -9.83
C TRP A 26 4.39 -11.62 -8.75
N GLU A 27 3.38 -10.85 -9.15
CA GLU A 27 2.63 -10.02 -8.19
C GLU A 27 1.96 -10.83 -7.08
N LEU A 28 1.40 -11.99 -7.38
CA LEU A 28 0.76 -12.84 -6.37
C LEU A 28 1.75 -13.36 -5.35
N ARG A 29 2.96 -13.70 -5.78
CA ARG A 29 4.05 -14.10 -4.87
C ARG A 29 4.45 -12.96 -3.94
N LEU A 30 4.49 -11.73 -4.48
CA LEU A 30 4.75 -10.53 -3.68
C LEU A 30 3.67 -10.33 -2.63
N TYR A 31 2.40 -10.43 -3.01
CA TYR A 31 1.28 -10.24 -2.08
C TYR A 31 1.29 -11.28 -0.95
N LYS A 32 1.59 -12.52 -1.27
CA LYS A 32 1.74 -13.58 -0.26
C LYS A 32 2.90 -13.30 0.68
N TYR A 33 4.01 -12.84 0.16
CA TYR A 33 5.18 -12.50 0.96
C TYR A 33 4.88 -11.34 1.92
N ILE A 34 4.25 -10.29 1.43
CA ILE A 34 3.85 -9.14 2.25
C ILE A 34 2.84 -9.58 3.33
N THR A 35 1.88 -10.43 2.98
CA THR A 35 0.94 -10.99 3.95
C THR A 35 1.67 -11.70 5.08
N GLY A 36 2.69 -12.49 4.75
CA GLY A 36 3.52 -13.17 5.74
C GLY A 36 4.26 -12.20 6.67
N ILE A 37 4.80 -11.10 6.14
CA ILE A 37 5.47 -10.08 6.95
C ILE A 37 4.48 -9.45 7.94
N VAL A 38 3.30 -9.05 7.46
CA VAL A 38 2.26 -8.42 8.27
C VAL A 38 1.82 -9.37 9.41
N GLN A 39 1.58 -10.64 9.07
CA GLN A 39 1.20 -11.66 10.05
C GLN A 39 2.31 -11.93 11.07
N ASN A 40 3.57 -11.97 10.65
CA ASN A 40 4.71 -12.15 11.54
C ASN A 40 4.89 -10.97 12.51
N MET A 41 4.39 -9.80 12.15
CA MET A 41 4.35 -8.63 13.03
C MET A 41 3.07 -8.59 13.89
N ASN A 42 2.32 -9.68 13.93
CA ASN A 42 1.10 -9.86 14.72
C ASN A 42 -0.06 -8.93 14.29
N GLN A 43 -0.08 -8.51 13.05
CA GLN A 43 -1.19 -7.75 12.50
C GLN A 43 -2.02 -8.63 11.57
N LYS A 44 -3.26 -8.22 11.30
CA LYS A 44 -4.17 -8.96 10.43
C LYS A 44 -4.13 -8.39 9.02
N MET A 45 -3.74 -9.20 8.05
CA MET A 45 -3.91 -8.83 6.64
C MET A 45 -5.36 -9.08 6.23
N ILE A 46 -6.08 -8.02 5.82
CA ILE A 46 -7.46 -8.10 5.38
C ILE A 46 -7.53 -8.19 3.86
N ALA A 47 -6.81 -7.32 3.16
CA ALA A 47 -6.75 -7.33 1.71
C ALA A 47 -5.44 -6.72 1.22
N VAL A 48 -4.92 -7.23 0.11
CA VAL A 48 -3.75 -6.69 -0.57
C VAL A 48 -3.95 -6.85 -2.07
N ASN A 49 -3.70 -5.79 -2.80
CA ASN A 49 -3.76 -5.80 -4.26
C ASN A 49 -3.06 -4.54 -4.79
N GLY A 50 -2.85 -4.48 -6.07
CA GLY A 50 -2.23 -3.31 -6.69
C GLY A 50 -2.19 -3.44 -8.20
N ILE A 51 -1.43 -2.55 -8.80
CA ILE A 51 -1.08 -2.61 -10.21
C ILE A 51 0.44 -2.48 -10.36
N SER A 52 0.94 -2.26 -11.56
CA SER A 52 2.39 -2.25 -11.83
C SER A 52 3.17 -1.21 -11.04
N ASN A 53 2.58 -0.09 -10.64
CA ASN A 53 3.31 1.04 -10.06
C ASN A 53 2.98 1.34 -8.59
N HIS A 54 2.01 0.66 -7.97
CA HIS A 54 1.69 0.86 -6.56
C HIS A 54 0.89 -0.30 -5.96
N ILE A 55 0.81 -0.31 -4.64
CA ILE A 55 0.14 -1.35 -3.88
C ILE A 55 -0.77 -0.74 -2.81
N HIS A 56 -1.90 -1.39 -2.59
CA HIS A 56 -2.84 -1.11 -1.52
C HIS A 56 -2.85 -2.28 -0.53
N ILE A 57 -2.74 -1.96 0.76
CA ILE A 57 -2.79 -2.94 1.84
C ILE A 57 -3.83 -2.48 2.85
N LEU A 58 -4.76 -3.35 3.19
CA LEU A 58 -5.76 -3.09 4.22
C LEU A 58 -5.51 -4.03 5.38
N ILE A 59 -5.25 -3.48 6.55
CA ILE A 59 -4.91 -4.26 7.75
C ILE A 59 -5.84 -3.98 8.91
N GLY A 60 -5.99 -4.99 9.78
CA GLY A 60 -6.46 -4.82 11.14
C GLY A 60 -5.24 -4.67 12.05
N MET A 61 -5.11 -3.53 12.70
CA MET A 61 -3.92 -3.17 13.46
C MET A 61 -4.16 -3.30 14.95
N ARG A 62 -3.21 -3.89 15.68
CA ARG A 62 -3.25 -3.96 17.14
C ARG A 62 -2.77 -2.62 17.74
N PRO A 63 -3.27 -2.24 18.94
CA PRO A 63 -2.88 -0.98 19.57
C PRO A 63 -1.37 -0.83 19.82
N THR A 64 -0.65 -1.93 19.97
CA THR A 64 0.80 -1.93 20.20
C THR A 64 1.64 -1.75 18.94
N CYS A 65 1.03 -1.71 17.76
CA CYS A 65 1.74 -1.58 16.51
C CYS A 65 2.07 -0.13 16.19
N CYS A 66 3.32 0.12 15.84
CA CYS A 66 3.73 1.39 15.24
C CYS A 66 3.58 1.28 13.72
N LEU A 67 2.70 2.07 13.14
CA LEU A 67 2.40 2.01 11.71
C LEU A 67 3.63 2.26 10.85
N SER A 68 4.44 3.24 11.20
CA SER A 68 5.67 3.56 10.45
C SER A 68 6.67 2.40 10.47
N ASP A 69 6.79 1.70 11.60
CA ASP A 69 7.65 0.53 11.72
C ASP A 69 7.15 -0.62 10.84
N LEU A 70 5.83 -0.83 10.82
CA LEU A 70 5.22 -1.85 9.98
C LEU A 70 5.49 -1.60 8.50
N VAL A 71 5.25 -0.38 8.02
CA VAL A 71 5.46 -0.02 6.61
C VAL A 71 6.94 -0.14 6.25
N ARG A 72 7.83 0.31 7.13
CA ARG A 72 9.27 0.20 6.92
C ARG A 72 9.71 -1.25 6.75
N GLU A 73 9.23 -2.15 7.62
CA GLU A 73 9.55 -3.57 7.53
C GLU A 73 8.97 -4.21 6.27
N VAL A 74 7.73 -3.90 5.92
CA VAL A 74 7.11 -4.39 4.68
C VAL A 74 7.94 -3.97 3.46
N LYS A 75 8.30 -2.70 3.38
CA LYS A 75 9.10 -2.19 2.26
C LYS A 75 10.49 -2.82 2.19
N LYS A 76 11.19 -2.87 3.31
CA LYS A 76 12.54 -3.43 3.40
C LYS A 76 12.58 -4.89 3.00
N SER A 77 11.75 -5.70 3.63
CA SER A 77 11.73 -7.15 3.39
C SER A 77 11.24 -7.50 2.00
N SER A 78 10.22 -6.79 1.48
CA SER A 78 9.74 -7.03 0.12
C SER A 78 10.73 -6.56 -0.95
N ASN A 79 11.45 -5.45 -0.74
CA ASN A 79 12.54 -5.05 -1.62
C ASN A 79 13.59 -6.16 -1.75
N THR A 80 14.03 -6.71 -0.62
CA THR A 80 15.00 -7.79 -0.57
C THR A 80 14.48 -9.01 -1.32
N PHE A 81 13.24 -9.39 -1.06
CA PHE A 81 12.58 -10.53 -1.71
C PHE A 81 12.55 -10.36 -3.24
N ILE A 82 12.14 -9.19 -3.73
CA ILE A 82 12.06 -8.90 -5.17
C ILE A 82 13.44 -8.96 -5.80
N ASN A 83 14.44 -8.33 -5.17
CA ASN A 83 15.78 -8.25 -5.72
C ASN A 83 16.54 -9.58 -5.67
N GLU A 84 16.40 -10.35 -4.59
CA GLU A 84 17.03 -11.66 -4.48
C GLU A 84 16.47 -12.68 -5.48
N ASN A 85 15.17 -12.61 -5.75
CA ASN A 85 14.52 -13.48 -6.75
C ASN A 85 14.70 -12.96 -8.18
N LYS A 86 15.30 -11.79 -8.35
CA LYS A 86 15.53 -11.19 -9.67
C LYS A 86 14.25 -11.06 -10.51
N PHE A 87 13.14 -10.73 -9.85
CA PHE A 87 11.85 -10.54 -10.51
C PHE A 87 11.83 -9.31 -11.42
N SER A 88 12.59 -8.28 -11.07
CA SER A 88 12.76 -7.08 -11.86
C SER A 88 14.10 -7.12 -12.60
N LYS A 89 14.14 -6.61 -13.82
CA LYS A 89 15.38 -6.53 -14.62
C LYS A 89 16.42 -5.62 -13.97
N LEU A 90 15.96 -4.53 -13.35
CA LEU A 90 16.79 -3.59 -12.64
C LEU A 90 16.52 -3.67 -11.15
N LYS A 91 17.37 -3.03 -10.35
CA LYS A 91 17.17 -3.00 -8.89
C LYS A 91 15.83 -2.36 -8.55
N PHE A 92 14.99 -3.11 -7.83
CA PHE A 92 13.69 -2.64 -7.38
C PHE A 92 13.82 -1.84 -6.09
N ASN A 93 13.10 -0.73 -6.00
CA ASN A 93 12.93 0.05 -4.78
C ASN A 93 11.51 0.59 -4.70
N TRP A 94 10.99 0.66 -3.48
CA TRP A 94 9.78 1.43 -3.21
C TRP A 94 10.10 2.91 -3.13
N GLN A 95 9.18 3.77 -3.55
CA GLN A 95 9.25 5.21 -3.35
C GLN A 95 9.19 5.50 -1.85
N GLU A 96 9.93 6.51 -1.39
CA GLU A 96 9.84 6.99 -0.01
C GLU A 96 8.43 7.49 0.30
N GLY A 97 8.02 7.29 1.56
CA GLY A 97 6.71 7.72 2.02
C GLY A 97 5.60 6.71 1.73
N PHE A 98 4.46 6.98 2.29
CA PHE A 98 3.25 6.16 2.12
C PHE A 98 2.02 6.99 2.50
N GLY A 99 0.86 6.58 1.99
CA GLY A 99 -0.43 7.06 2.49
C GLY A 99 -1.01 6.07 3.47
N ALA A 100 -1.68 6.56 4.50
CA ALA A 100 -2.37 5.72 5.46
C ALA A 100 -3.68 6.40 5.87
N PHE A 101 -4.77 5.67 5.77
CA PHE A 101 -6.11 6.20 6.02
C PHE A 101 -6.86 5.25 6.93
N SER A 102 -7.53 5.80 7.93
CA SER A 102 -8.37 5.02 8.82
C SER A 102 -9.65 4.57 8.10
N CYS A 103 -10.15 3.41 8.50
CA CYS A 103 -11.38 2.84 7.99
C CYS A 103 -12.24 2.39 9.16
N SER A 104 -13.51 2.75 9.16
CA SER A 104 -14.44 2.26 10.18
C SER A 104 -14.86 0.82 9.86
N HIS A 105 -15.35 0.11 10.88
CA HIS A 105 -15.89 -1.23 10.69
C HIS A 105 -17.03 -1.26 9.65
N ASN A 106 -17.88 -0.23 9.66
CA ASN A 106 -19.00 -0.14 8.72
C ASN A 106 -18.57 0.08 7.27
N GLN A 107 -17.36 0.62 7.05
CA GLN A 107 -16.79 0.88 5.73
C GLN A 107 -15.88 -0.26 5.25
N LEU A 108 -15.67 -1.30 6.07
CA LEU A 108 -14.67 -2.32 5.81
C LEU A 108 -14.94 -3.08 4.50
N ASP A 109 -16.19 -3.48 4.26
CA ASP A 109 -16.55 -4.21 3.03
C ASP A 109 -16.30 -3.36 1.78
N GLN A 110 -16.61 -2.08 1.83
CA GLN A 110 -16.34 -1.14 0.74
C GLN A 110 -14.84 -0.97 0.52
N ALA A 111 -14.07 -0.89 1.60
CA ALA A 111 -12.61 -0.77 1.53
C ALA A 111 -11.97 -2.03 0.92
N VAL A 112 -12.43 -3.20 1.29
CA VAL A 112 -11.98 -4.48 0.69
C VAL A 112 -12.28 -4.49 -0.81
N ALA A 113 -13.50 -4.14 -1.20
CA ALA A 113 -13.90 -4.10 -2.61
C ALA A 113 -13.03 -3.10 -3.39
N TYR A 114 -12.77 -1.94 -2.82
CA TYR A 114 -11.90 -0.93 -3.42
C TYR A 114 -10.48 -1.47 -3.67
N VAL A 115 -9.88 -2.11 -2.67
CA VAL A 115 -8.54 -2.71 -2.80
C VAL A 115 -8.53 -3.81 -3.86
N MET A 116 -9.53 -4.68 -3.85
CA MET A 116 -9.56 -5.82 -4.77
C MET A 116 -9.87 -5.44 -6.22
N ASN A 117 -10.43 -4.26 -6.46
CA ASN A 117 -10.76 -3.78 -7.81
C ASN A 117 -9.71 -2.84 -8.42
N GLN A 118 -8.48 -2.85 -7.92
CA GLN A 118 -7.43 -1.92 -8.37
C GLN A 118 -7.14 -2.01 -9.88
N LYS A 119 -7.11 -3.20 -10.45
CA LYS A 119 -6.84 -3.36 -11.87
C LYS A 119 -7.93 -2.74 -12.74
N GLU A 120 -9.18 -2.82 -12.30
CA GLU A 120 -10.30 -2.20 -12.99
C GLU A 120 -10.28 -0.69 -12.85
N HIS A 121 -10.02 -0.17 -11.65
CA HIS A 121 -9.88 1.28 -11.42
C HIS A 121 -8.84 1.90 -12.34
N HIS A 122 -7.67 1.27 -12.45
CA HIS A 122 -6.54 1.81 -13.21
C HIS A 122 -6.62 1.50 -14.72
N ALA A 123 -7.63 0.80 -15.18
CA ALA A 123 -7.97 0.79 -16.60
C ALA A 123 -8.41 2.18 -17.09
N HIS A 124 -8.86 3.05 -16.18
CA HIS A 124 -9.44 4.38 -16.49
C HIS A 124 -8.80 5.54 -15.73
N LYS A 125 -7.93 5.28 -14.74
CA LYS A 125 -7.33 6.31 -13.88
C LYS A 125 -5.87 6.04 -13.60
N THR A 126 -5.06 7.10 -13.56
CA THR A 126 -3.66 7.02 -13.10
C THR A 126 -3.61 6.94 -11.58
N PHE A 127 -2.46 6.53 -11.04
CA PHE A 127 -2.22 6.55 -9.60
C PHE A 127 -2.37 7.95 -9.01
N ARG A 128 -1.85 8.97 -9.70
CA ARG A 128 -1.97 10.37 -9.28
C ARG A 128 -3.44 10.79 -9.16
N GLU A 129 -4.25 10.50 -10.18
CA GLU A 129 -5.67 10.82 -10.19
C GLU A 129 -6.41 10.15 -9.04
N GLU A 130 -6.18 8.85 -8.84
CA GLU A 130 -6.78 8.09 -7.74
C GLU A 130 -6.40 8.66 -6.38
N TYR A 131 -5.12 8.95 -6.17
CA TYR A 131 -4.64 9.45 -4.88
C TYR A 131 -5.21 10.81 -4.55
N LEU A 132 -5.27 11.72 -5.53
CA LEU A 132 -5.85 13.05 -5.35
C LEU A 132 -7.36 12.99 -5.08
N GLU A 133 -8.09 12.11 -5.76
CA GLU A 133 -9.51 11.88 -5.50
C GLU A 133 -9.75 11.36 -4.09
N LEU A 134 -8.94 10.40 -3.64
CA LEU A 134 -9.04 9.83 -2.31
C LEU A 134 -8.81 10.89 -1.23
N MET A 135 -7.85 11.78 -1.44
CA MET A 135 -7.59 12.88 -0.53
C MET A 135 -8.76 13.87 -0.48
N GLU A 136 -9.36 14.17 -1.62
CA GLU A 136 -10.51 15.05 -1.70
C GLU A 136 -11.71 14.44 -0.95
N GLU A 137 -12.00 13.16 -1.18
CA GLU A 137 -13.07 12.45 -0.48
C GLU A 137 -12.89 12.42 1.04
N LEU A 138 -11.64 12.31 1.50
CA LEU A 138 -11.30 12.28 2.92
C LEU A 138 -11.07 13.67 3.51
N HIS A 139 -11.25 14.73 2.72
CA HIS A 139 -11.05 16.13 3.14
C HIS A 139 -9.65 16.38 3.71
N ILE A 140 -8.61 15.79 3.09
CA ILE A 140 -7.23 15.97 3.52
C ILE A 140 -6.62 17.16 2.77
N PRO A 141 -6.22 18.23 3.48
CA PRO A 141 -5.59 19.38 2.82
C PRO A 141 -4.14 19.07 2.44
N ASP A 142 -3.68 19.66 1.35
CA ASP A 142 -2.26 19.66 0.95
C ASP A 142 -1.70 21.07 1.03
N ASP A 143 -1.79 21.65 2.23
CA ASP A 143 -1.46 23.08 2.46
C ASP A 143 -0.02 23.41 2.10
N ASP A 144 0.91 22.49 2.33
CA ASP A 144 2.33 22.67 2.04
C ASP A 144 2.74 22.15 0.65
N GLY A 145 1.81 21.62 -0.12
CA GLY A 145 2.11 21.00 -1.41
C GLY A 145 2.95 19.73 -1.30
N TYR A 146 3.07 19.17 -0.10
CA TYR A 146 3.90 18.00 0.18
C TYR A 146 3.42 16.77 -0.58
N ILE A 147 2.12 16.56 -0.63
CA ILE A 147 1.51 15.40 -1.28
C ILE A 147 1.72 15.45 -2.78
N LYS A 148 1.52 16.62 -3.40
CA LYS A 148 1.80 16.80 -4.82
C LYS A 148 3.26 16.55 -5.14
N LYS A 149 4.16 17.02 -4.27
CA LYS A 149 5.60 16.82 -4.42
C LYS A 149 5.95 15.32 -4.30
N TRP A 150 5.34 14.64 -3.35
CA TRP A 150 5.52 13.20 -3.20
C TRP A 150 5.02 12.43 -4.43
N LEU A 151 3.83 12.78 -4.94
CA LEU A 151 3.27 12.16 -6.13
C LEU A 151 4.15 12.36 -7.37
N ASN A 152 4.84 13.50 -7.48
CA ASN A 152 5.77 13.75 -8.58
C ASN A 152 6.97 12.79 -8.58
N GLY A 153 7.33 12.22 -7.44
CA GLY A 153 8.36 11.20 -7.32
C GLY A 153 7.88 9.78 -7.60
N CYS A 154 6.57 9.58 -7.74
CA CYS A 154 5.97 8.28 -8.02
C CYS A 154 5.88 8.00 -9.52
N VAL A 155 5.75 6.72 -9.86
CA VAL A 155 5.48 6.30 -11.25
C VAL A 155 4.01 6.54 -11.57
N GLU A 156 3.73 7.10 -12.70
CA GLU A 156 2.37 7.27 -13.23
C GLU A 156 2.00 6.17 -14.23
#